data_c456ef25c5557db041af6a33169c228d
#
_entry.id   c456ef25c5557db041af6a33169c228d
#
_cell.length_a   1.000
_cell.length_b   1.000
_cell.length_c   1.000
_cell.angle_alpha   90.00
_cell.angle_beta   90.00
_cell.angle_gamma   90.00
#
_symmetry.space_group_name_H-M   'P 1'
#
loop_
_entity.id
_entity.type
_entity.pdbx_description
1 polymer ?
#
loop_
_entity_poly.entity_id
_entity_poly.type
_entity_poly.pdbx_seq_one_letter_code
_entity_poly.pdbx_strand_id
1 'polypeptide(L)'
;MKKVGIVMGSDSDLPILRKTMDTLASLDIPFECHVYSAHRTPEEARDFALNARKNGIGVLIAAAGMAAHLAGAIAANTTLPVIGLPCKGPCFDGMDALLSTVMMPSGIPVATVAVNGGVNAALLAAQILAVADEELAAKLEAKRASDAAAVLKKDAALQEELNK
;
A
#
# COMPACT_ATOMS: atom_id res chain seq x y z
N MET A 1 -13.43 -1.05 -13.29
CA MET A 1 -12.26 -1.12 -12.39
C MET A 1 -12.69 -1.50 -10.97
N LYS A 2 -11.94 -2.35 -10.26
CA LYS A 2 -12.13 -2.64 -8.83
C LYS A 2 -11.52 -1.53 -7.99
N LYS A 3 -12.08 -1.26 -6.80
CA LYS A 3 -11.50 -0.29 -5.86
C LYS A 3 -10.47 -0.92 -4.94
N VAL A 4 -9.65 -0.08 -4.32
CA VAL A 4 -8.69 -0.46 -3.25
C VAL A 4 -9.32 -0.19 -1.89
N GLY A 5 -9.30 -1.18 -1.00
CA GLY A 5 -9.67 -0.99 0.40
C GLY A 5 -8.43 -0.65 1.22
N ILE A 6 -8.46 0.46 1.96
CA ILE A 6 -7.37 0.89 2.83
C ILE A 6 -7.83 0.82 4.28
N VAL A 7 -7.00 0.23 5.14
CA VAL A 7 -7.26 0.19 6.57
C VAL A 7 -5.98 0.55 7.34
N MET A 8 -6.13 1.38 8.37
CA MET A 8 -5.04 1.76 9.28
C MET A 8 -5.39 1.43 10.73
N GLY A 9 -4.40 1.03 11.51
CA GLY A 9 -4.58 0.69 12.93
C GLY A 9 -4.77 1.91 13.85
N SER A 10 -4.32 3.08 13.39
CA SER A 10 -4.42 4.36 14.08
C SER A 10 -4.45 5.50 13.07
N ASP A 11 -5.10 6.60 13.40
CA ASP A 11 -5.08 7.85 12.64
C ASP A 11 -3.71 8.52 12.58
N SER A 12 -2.78 8.13 13.46
CA SER A 12 -1.36 8.53 13.41
C SER A 12 -0.66 8.09 12.12
N ASP A 13 -1.17 7.05 11.43
CA ASP A 13 -0.62 6.53 10.18
C ASP A 13 -1.14 7.31 8.95
N LEU A 14 -2.12 8.18 9.13
CA LEU A 14 -2.76 8.95 8.05
C LEU A 14 -1.76 9.76 7.19
N PRO A 15 -0.71 10.40 7.72
CA PRO A 15 0.26 11.14 6.88
C PRO A 15 0.96 10.25 5.86
N ILE A 16 1.21 8.98 6.20
CA ILE A 16 1.79 7.98 5.28
C ILE A 16 0.75 7.57 4.23
N LEU A 17 -0.48 7.31 4.68
CA LEU A 17 -1.57 6.87 3.80
C LEU A 17 -2.10 7.99 2.90
N ARG A 18 -1.90 9.28 3.22
CA ARG A 18 -2.18 10.36 2.27
C ARG A 18 -1.40 10.17 0.97
N LYS A 19 -0.12 9.82 1.05
CA LYS A 19 0.69 9.51 -0.14
C LYS A 19 0.15 8.32 -0.93
N THR A 20 -0.40 7.32 -0.24
CA THR A 20 -1.08 6.18 -0.86
C THR A 20 -2.33 6.63 -1.61
N MET A 21 -3.20 7.38 -0.95
CA MET A 21 -4.46 7.88 -1.52
C MET A 21 -4.21 8.82 -2.70
N ASP A 22 -3.25 9.76 -2.58
CA ASP A 22 -2.88 10.68 -3.66
C ASP A 22 -2.35 9.92 -4.88
N THR A 23 -1.55 8.87 -4.66
CA THR A 23 -1.04 8.02 -5.75
C THR A 23 -2.17 7.25 -6.43
N LEU A 24 -3.11 6.66 -5.69
CA LEU A 24 -4.28 5.99 -6.25
C LEU A 24 -5.15 6.97 -7.06
N ALA A 25 -5.40 8.16 -6.50
CA ALA A 25 -6.17 9.21 -7.17
C ALA A 25 -5.51 9.66 -8.48
N SER A 26 -4.17 9.78 -8.51
CA SER A 26 -3.43 10.15 -9.74
C SER A 26 -3.52 9.10 -10.85
N LEU A 27 -3.92 7.88 -10.52
CA LEU A 27 -4.15 6.77 -11.46
C LEU A 27 -5.65 6.52 -11.72
N ASP A 28 -6.53 7.39 -11.21
CA ASP A 28 -7.99 7.26 -11.27
C ASP A 28 -8.53 5.98 -10.63
N ILE A 29 -7.82 5.42 -9.64
CA ILE A 29 -8.22 4.22 -8.93
C ILE A 29 -9.12 4.59 -7.76
N PRO A 30 -10.40 4.14 -7.74
CA PRO A 30 -11.28 4.39 -6.61
C PRO A 30 -10.80 3.64 -5.36
N PHE A 31 -10.97 4.25 -4.21
CA PHE A 31 -10.60 3.65 -2.92
C PHE A 31 -11.58 4.05 -1.81
N GLU A 32 -11.57 3.28 -0.73
CA GLU A 32 -12.15 3.63 0.56
C GLU A 32 -11.11 3.44 1.66
N CYS A 33 -11.18 4.23 2.73
CA CYS A 33 -10.19 4.24 3.80
C CYS A 33 -10.85 4.28 5.17
N HIS A 34 -10.42 3.39 6.08
CA HIS A 34 -10.97 3.25 7.43
C HIS A 34 -9.87 3.19 8.49
N VAL A 35 -10.23 3.57 9.71
CA VAL A 35 -9.41 3.38 10.90
C VAL A 35 -9.98 2.19 11.68
N TYR A 36 -9.41 1.01 11.52
CA TYR A 36 -9.78 -0.21 12.24
C TYR A 36 -8.52 -0.87 12.82
N SER A 37 -8.49 -1.05 14.13
CA SER A 37 -7.37 -1.66 14.82
C SER A 37 -7.62 -3.16 15.01
N ALA A 38 -6.65 -3.99 14.64
CA ALA A 38 -6.73 -5.43 14.90
C ALA A 38 -6.86 -5.76 16.41
N HIS A 39 -6.36 -4.87 17.27
CA HIS A 39 -6.37 -5.08 18.72
C HIS A 39 -7.56 -4.40 19.44
N ARG A 40 -8.02 -3.23 18.93
CA ARG A 40 -9.02 -2.40 19.61
C ARG A 40 -10.41 -2.49 18.98
N THR A 41 -10.47 -2.78 17.68
CA THR A 41 -11.72 -2.93 16.90
C THR A 41 -11.61 -4.17 15.99
N PRO A 42 -11.38 -5.37 16.58
CA PRO A 42 -11.11 -6.59 15.79
C PRO A 42 -12.32 -7.03 14.94
N GLU A 43 -13.54 -6.77 15.40
CA GLU A 43 -14.76 -7.14 14.67
C GLU A 43 -14.91 -6.30 13.40
N GLU A 44 -14.73 -4.98 13.47
CA GLU A 44 -14.79 -4.08 12.32
C GLU A 44 -13.70 -4.40 11.29
N ALA A 45 -12.48 -4.68 11.76
CA ALA A 45 -11.38 -5.08 10.89
C ALA A 45 -11.69 -6.40 10.17
N ARG A 46 -12.24 -7.38 10.88
CA ARG A 46 -12.65 -8.66 10.33
C ARG A 46 -13.79 -8.52 9.33
N ASP A 47 -14.84 -7.78 9.67
CA ASP A 47 -16.02 -7.60 8.82
C ASP A 47 -15.67 -6.84 7.55
N PHE A 48 -14.77 -5.86 7.62
CA PHE A 48 -14.22 -5.17 6.46
C PHE A 48 -13.55 -6.16 5.50
N ALA A 49 -12.68 -7.05 6.00
CA ALA A 49 -11.99 -8.05 5.20
C ALA A 49 -12.95 -9.08 4.58
N LEU A 50 -13.90 -9.61 5.35
CA LEU A 50 -14.88 -10.59 4.89
C LEU A 50 -15.79 -10.05 3.78
N ASN A 51 -16.21 -8.79 3.89
CA ASN A 51 -17.12 -8.17 2.94
C ASN A 51 -16.40 -7.46 1.77
N ALA A 52 -15.08 -7.36 1.78
CA ALA A 52 -14.30 -6.59 0.81
C ALA A 52 -14.64 -6.96 -0.65
N ARG A 53 -14.64 -8.27 -0.98
CA ARG A 53 -14.97 -8.74 -2.33
C ARG A 53 -16.39 -8.36 -2.77
N LYS A 54 -17.38 -8.52 -1.87
CA LYS A 54 -18.78 -8.15 -2.11
C LYS A 54 -18.94 -6.66 -2.34
N ASN A 55 -18.14 -5.84 -1.64
CA ASN A 55 -18.14 -4.39 -1.74
C ASN A 55 -17.33 -3.86 -2.94
N GLY A 56 -16.87 -4.73 -3.86
CA GLY A 56 -16.17 -4.33 -5.08
C GLY A 56 -14.69 -4.04 -4.89
N ILE A 57 -14.11 -4.36 -3.73
CA ILE A 57 -12.67 -4.25 -3.49
C ILE A 57 -11.94 -5.37 -4.23
N GLY A 58 -10.81 -5.04 -4.87
CA GLY A 58 -9.93 -5.97 -5.54
C GLY A 58 -8.63 -6.25 -4.81
N VAL A 59 -8.15 -5.26 -4.04
CA VAL A 59 -6.90 -5.32 -3.26
C VAL A 59 -7.09 -4.57 -1.96
N LEU A 60 -6.48 -5.05 -0.89
CA LEU A 60 -6.48 -4.41 0.43
C LEU A 60 -5.08 -3.89 0.77
N ILE A 61 -5.00 -2.69 1.35
CA ILE A 61 -3.78 -2.13 1.94
C ILE A 61 -4.02 -1.97 3.43
N ALA A 62 -3.19 -2.59 4.26
CA ALA A 62 -3.29 -2.52 5.71
C ALA A 62 -2.01 -1.89 6.29
N ALA A 63 -2.15 -0.73 6.94
CA ALA A 63 -1.08 0.04 7.53
C ALA A 63 -1.10 -0.05 9.05
N ALA A 64 0.03 -0.35 9.65
CA ALA A 64 0.18 -0.38 11.10
C ALA A 64 1.65 -0.19 11.52
N GLY A 65 1.84 0.39 12.71
CA GLY A 65 3.13 0.51 13.36
C GLY A 65 3.27 -0.42 14.57
N MET A 66 4.44 -0.43 15.18
CA MET A 66 4.76 -1.22 16.38
C MET A 66 4.47 -2.73 16.17
N ALA A 67 3.63 -3.34 17.01
CA ALA A 67 3.11 -4.70 16.80
C ALA A 67 2.08 -4.71 15.66
N ALA A 68 2.54 -4.63 14.42
CA ALA A 68 1.77 -4.39 13.22
C ALA A 68 1.04 -5.66 12.73
N HIS A 69 0.10 -6.16 13.51
CA HIS A 69 -0.67 -7.39 13.24
C HIS A 69 -1.81 -7.19 12.24
N LEU A 70 -2.15 -5.95 11.89
CA LEU A 70 -3.36 -5.62 11.12
C LEU A 70 -3.38 -6.30 9.75
N ALA A 71 -2.28 -6.26 9.01
CA ALA A 71 -2.21 -6.87 7.68
C ALA A 71 -2.43 -8.40 7.74
N GLY A 72 -1.82 -9.07 8.71
CA GLY A 72 -2.03 -10.50 8.96
C GLY A 72 -3.47 -10.82 9.37
N ALA A 73 -4.08 -10.00 10.24
CA ALA A 73 -5.47 -10.16 10.66
C ALA A 73 -6.45 -9.97 9.49
N ILE A 74 -6.21 -9.00 8.61
CA ILE A 74 -6.98 -8.81 7.38
C ILE A 74 -6.81 -10.01 6.44
N ALA A 75 -5.56 -10.45 6.19
CA ALA A 75 -5.26 -11.55 5.27
C ALA A 75 -5.88 -12.88 5.73
N ALA A 76 -6.00 -13.11 7.04
CA ALA A 76 -6.64 -14.28 7.59
C ALA A 76 -8.17 -14.35 7.33
N ASN A 77 -8.80 -13.25 6.93
CA ASN A 77 -10.24 -13.14 6.74
C ASN A 77 -10.66 -12.88 5.28
N THR A 78 -9.74 -12.96 4.32
CA THR A 78 -10.05 -12.79 2.90
C THR A 78 -9.07 -13.57 2.02
N THR A 79 -9.50 -13.87 0.80
CA THR A 79 -8.63 -14.38 -0.26
C THR A 79 -8.26 -13.32 -1.29
N LEU A 80 -8.59 -12.06 -1.05
CA LEU A 80 -8.10 -10.94 -1.84
C LEU A 80 -6.62 -10.69 -1.52
N PRO A 81 -5.83 -10.17 -2.48
CA PRO A 81 -4.47 -9.72 -2.19
C PRO A 81 -4.45 -8.68 -1.07
N VAL A 82 -3.56 -8.88 -0.09
CA VAL A 82 -3.34 -7.94 1.01
C VAL A 82 -1.93 -7.42 0.95
N ILE A 83 -1.79 -6.10 0.93
CA ILE A 83 -0.52 -5.38 0.98
C ILE A 83 -0.33 -4.87 2.40
N GLY A 84 0.76 -5.29 3.04
CA GLY A 84 1.17 -4.79 4.34
C GLY A 84 2.05 -3.56 4.20
N LEU A 85 1.66 -2.48 4.86
CA LEU A 85 2.41 -1.23 4.93
C LEU A 85 2.90 -1.01 6.36
N PRO A 86 4.13 -1.42 6.69
CA PRO A 86 4.68 -1.17 8.01
C PRO A 86 4.94 0.32 8.21
N CYS A 87 4.50 0.87 9.34
CA CYS A 87 4.66 2.28 9.69
C CYS A 87 5.74 2.44 10.76
N LYS A 88 6.61 3.44 10.58
CA LYS A 88 7.65 3.78 11.54
C LYS A 88 7.03 4.16 12.89
N GLY A 89 7.46 3.49 13.94
CA GLY A 89 7.14 3.80 15.33
C GLY A 89 8.30 4.48 16.08
N PRO A 90 8.10 4.87 17.34
CA PRO A 90 9.07 5.67 18.09
C PRO A 90 10.31 4.90 18.57
N CYS A 91 10.24 3.56 18.72
CA CYS A 91 11.28 2.80 19.41
C CYS A 91 12.30 2.12 18.49
N PHE A 92 11.85 1.49 17.40
CA PHE A 92 12.69 0.64 16.53
C PHE A 92 12.71 1.08 15.07
N ASP A 93 12.41 2.35 14.81
CA ASP A 93 12.42 2.94 13.46
C ASP A 93 11.60 2.17 12.41
N GLY A 94 10.62 1.38 12.85
CA GLY A 94 9.74 0.58 12.00
C GLY A 94 10.22 -0.85 11.76
N MET A 95 11.34 -1.27 12.32
CA MET A 95 11.82 -2.66 12.22
C MET A 95 10.85 -3.63 12.89
N ASP A 96 10.29 -3.25 14.03
CA ASP A 96 9.22 -3.96 14.73
C ASP A 96 7.97 -4.15 13.85
N ALA A 97 7.53 -3.07 13.19
CA ALA A 97 6.40 -3.12 12.27
C ALA A 97 6.70 -3.95 11.02
N LEU A 98 7.89 -3.82 10.44
CA LEU A 98 8.32 -4.61 9.29
C LEU A 98 8.32 -6.10 9.60
N LEU A 99 8.96 -6.51 10.69
CA LEU A 99 9.05 -7.93 11.06
C LEU A 99 7.68 -8.50 11.43
N SER A 100 6.84 -7.74 12.14
CA SER A 100 5.47 -8.16 12.48
C SER A 100 4.57 -8.32 11.24
N THR A 101 4.84 -7.58 10.17
CA THR A 101 4.04 -7.61 8.94
C THR A 101 4.53 -8.67 7.96
N VAL A 102 5.86 -8.82 7.78
CA VAL A 102 6.44 -9.66 6.72
C VAL A 102 6.50 -11.13 7.11
N MET A 103 6.63 -11.47 8.41
CA MET A 103 6.82 -12.84 8.89
C MET A 103 5.49 -13.57 9.03
N MET A 104 4.85 -13.84 7.89
CA MET A 104 3.56 -14.54 7.83
C MET A 104 3.74 -16.07 7.77
N PRO A 105 2.82 -16.84 8.39
CA PRO A 105 2.82 -18.29 8.28
C PRO A 105 2.46 -18.76 6.87
N SER A 106 2.90 -19.98 6.51
CA SER A 106 2.50 -20.61 5.26
C SER A 106 0.99 -20.70 5.13
N GLY A 107 0.46 -20.31 3.97
CA GLY A 107 -0.97 -20.32 3.66
C GLY A 107 -1.68 -18.96 3.82
N ILE A 108 -1.11 -18.01 4.54
CA ILE A 108 -1.67 -16.65 4.73
C ILE A 108 -0.64 -15.60 4.26
N PRO A 109 -0.50 -15.37 2.96
CA PRO A 109 0.50 -14.42 2.45
C PRO A 109 0.08 -12.96 2.62
N VAL A 110 1.07 -12.10 2.90
CA VAL A 110 0.95 -10.64 2.86
C VAL A 110 2.09 -10.08 2.01
N ALA A 111 1.77 -9.27 1.01
CA ALA A 111 2.76 -8.59 0.17
C ALA A 111 3.26 -7.33 0.89
N THR A 112 4.37 -7.45 1.62
CA THR A 112 4.88 -6.37 2.46
C THR A 112 5.76 -5.41 1.65
N VAL A 113 5.46 -4.10 1.72
CA VAL A 113 6.29 -3.04 1.15
C VAL A 113 7.24 -2.45 2.19
N ALA A 114 8.12 -1.53 1.77
CA ALA A 114 9.05 -0.88 2.67
C ALA A 114 8.36 -0.10 3.81
N VAL A 115 9.06 0.11 4.92
CA VAL A 115 8.59 0.97 6.02
C VAL A 115 8.26 2.37 5.48
N ASN A 116 7.08 2.87 5.80
CA ASN A 116 6.52 4.14 5.30
C ASN A 116 6.38 4.20 3.76
N GLY A 117 6.39 3.06 3.07
CA GLY A 117 6.35 2.95 1.61
C GLY A 117 4.95 3.15 1.01
N GLY A 118 4.23 4.19 1.41
CA GLY A 118 2.84 4.42 1.01
C GLY A 118 2.64 4.55 -0.51
N VAL A 119 3.56 5.21 -1.22
CA VAL A 119 3.53 5.29 -2.70
C VAL A 119 3.65 3.91 -3.33
N ASN A 120 4.60 3.09 -2.86
CA ASN A 120 4.79 1.74 -3.38
C ASN A 120 3.65 0.80 -3.02
N ALA A 121 2.98 0.98 -1.88
CA ALA A 121 1.76 0.25 -1.56
C ALA A 121 0.65 0.52 -2.59
N ALA A 122 0.45 1.79 -2.96
CA ALA A 122 -0.51 2.18 -4.00
C ALA A 122 -0.13 1.63 -5.37
N LEU A 123 1.15 1.75 -5.76
CA LEU A 123 1.62 1.25 -7.06
C LEU A 123 1.52 -0.28 -7.15
N LEU A 124 1.83 -1.02 -6.08
CA LEU A 124 1.65 -2.47 -6.06
C LEU A 124 0.16 -2.85 -6.17
N ALA A 125 -0.73 -2.13 -5.47
CA ALA A 125 -2.17 -2.34 -5.63
C ALA A 125 -2.61 -2.07 -7.07
N ALA A 126 -2.14 -0.99 -7.68
CA ALA A 126 -2.41 -0.67 -9.08
C ALA A 126 -1.90 -1.76 -10.03
N GLN A 127 -0.69 -2.28 -9.82
CA GLN A 127 -0.12 -3.38 -10.62
C GLN A 127 -0.96 -4.66 -10.52
N ILE A 128 -1.44 -5.00 -9.33
CA ILE A 128 -2.30 -6.17 -9.14
C ILE A 128 -3.63 -6.00 -9.90
N LEU A 129 -4.24 -4.82 -9.84
CA LEU A 129 -5.47 -4.53 -10.58
C LEU A 129 -5.25 -4.50 -12.09
N ALA A 130 -4.10 -3.98 -12.53
CA ALA A 130 -3.73 -3.85 -13.94
C ALA A 130 -3.55 -5.21 -14.67
N VAL A 131 -3.39 -6.32 -13.94
CA VAL A 131 -3.35 -7.67 -14.55
C VAL A 131 -4.62 -7.98 -15.36
N ALA A 132 -5.76 -7.36 -15.00
CA ALA A 132 -7.03 -7.53 -15.66
C ALA A 132 -7.62 -6.20 -16.19
N ASP A 133 -6.80 -5.15 -16.31
CA ASP A 133 -7.21 -3.80 -16.72
C ASP A 133 -6.12 -3.17 -17.58
N GLU A 134 -6.27 -3.28 -18.91
CA GLU A 134 -5.29 -2.82 -19.89
C GLU A 134 -5.11 -1.28 -19.87
N GLU A 135 -6.17 -0.52 -19.58
CA GLU A 135 -6.08 0.93 -19.48
C GLU A 135 -5.19 1.33 -18.29
N LEU A 136 -5.38 0.67 -17.14
CA LEU A 136 -4.54 0.90 -15.99
C LEU A 136 -3.09 0.44 -16.23
N ALA A 137 -2.89 -0.67 -16.94
CA ALA A 137 -1.55 -1.12 -17.34
C ALA A 137 -0.82 -0.05 -18.16
N ALA A 138 -1.47 0.51 -19.16
CA ALA A 138 -0.91 1.59 -19.98
C ALA A 138 -0.57 2.86 -19.15
N LYS A 139 -1.42 3.24 -18.18
CA LYS A 139 -1.12 4.34 -17.26
C LYS A 139 0.14 4.09 -16.42
N LEU A 140 0.34 2.87 -15.95
CA LEU A 140 1.53 2.48 -15.18
C LEU A 140 2.79 2.51 -16.04
N GLU A 141 2.73 2.06 -17.28
CA GLU A 141 3.85 2.14 -18.23
C GLU A 141 4.22 3.59 -18.54
N ALA A 142 3.23 4.43 -18.83
CA ALA A 142 3.43 5.86 -19.08
C ALA A 142 4.07 6.56 -17.87
N LYS A 143 3.62 6.22 -16.66
CA LYS A 143 4.21 6.74 -15.42
C LYS A 143 5.67 6.35 -15.29
N ARG A 144 6.05 5.08 -15.53
CA ARG A 144 7.45 4.63 -15.49
C ARG A 144 8.34 5.34 -16.50
N ALA A 145 7.84 5.54 -17.72
CA ALA A 145 8.56 6.28 -18.75
C ALA A 145 8.80 7.74 -18.35
N SER A 146 7.79 8.39 -17.76
CA SER A 146 7.90 9.76 -17.24
C SER A 146 8.91 9.87 -16.08
N ASP A 147 8.85 8.93 -15.13
CA ASP A 147 9.78 8.89 -13.99
C ASP A 147 11.24 8.70 -14.48
N ALA A 148 11.47 7.81 -15.46
CA ALA A 148 12.78 7.60 -16.06
C ALA A 148 13.29 8.86 -16.77
N ALA A 149 12.45 9.53 -17.57
CA ALA A 149 12.81 10.78 -18.24
C ALA A 149 13.18 11.90 -17.23
N ALA A 150 12.48 11.96 -16.11
CA ALA A 150 12.78 12.93 -15.03
C ALA A 150 14.17 12.68 -14.41
N VAL A 151 14.60 11.43 -14.26
CA VAL A 151 15.94 11.09 -13.76
C VAL A 151 17.01 11.47 -14.78
N LEU A 152 16.82 11.13 -16.06
CA LEU A 152 17.76 11.49 -17.14
C LEU A 152 17.92 13.02 -17.28
N LYS A 153 16.86 13.78 -17.08
CA LYS A 153 16.94 15.24 -17.08
C LYS A 153 17.80 15.77 -15.93
N LYS A 154 17.72 15.16 -14.74
CA LYS A 154 18.58 15.52 -13.60
C LYS A 154 20.05 15.19 -13.88
N ASP A 155 20.32 14.04 -14.49
CA ASP A 155 21.67 13.66 -14.89
C ASP A 155 22.24 14.64 -15.91
N ALA A 156 21.50 15.01 -16.96
CA ALA A 156 21.95 15.98 -17.94
C ALA A 156 22.30 17.33 -17.29
N ALA A 157 21.47 17.81 -16.36
CA ALA A 157 21.75 19.05 -15.64
C ALA A 157 23.02 18.97 -14.78
N LEU A 158 23.25 17.82 -14.13
CA LEU A 158 24.50 17.58 -13.37
C LEU A 158 25.73 17.57 -14.29
N GLN A 159 25.66 16.91 -15.48
CA GLN A 159 26.76 16.91 -16.44
C GLN A 159 27.09 18.30 -16.97
N GLU A 160 26.08 19.14 -17.20
CA GLU A 160 26.28 20.55 -17.58
C GLU A 160 26.98 21.35 -16.47
N GLU A 161 26.69 21.07 -15.20
CA GLU A 161 27.33 21.72 -14.06
C GLU A 161 28.82 21.30 -13.91
N LEU A 162 29.10 19.99 -14.06
CA LEU A 162 30.44 19.44 -13.89
C LEU A 162 31.41 19.81 -15.04
N ASN A 163 30.88 20.18 -16.20
CA ASN A 163 31.67 20.55 -17.37
C ASN A 163 31.92 22.07 -17.52
N LYS A 164 31.51 22.88 -16.54
CA LYS A 164 31.81 24.31 -16.43
C LYS A 164 33.08 24.55 -15.63
#